data_d37dd944467e734b05dd4b6a2ae5dc26
#
_entry.id   d37dd944467e734b05dd4b6a2ae5dc26
#
_cell.length_a   1.000
_cell.length_b   1.000
_cell.length_c   1.000
_cell.angle_alpha   90.00
_cell.angle_beta   90.00
_cell.angle_gamma   90.00
#
_symmetry.space_group_name_H-M   'P 1'
#
loop_
_entity.id
_entity.type
_entity.pdbx_description
1 polymer ?
#
loop_
_entity_poly.entity_id
_entity_poly.type
_entity_poly.pdbx_seq_one_letter_code
_entity_poly.pdbx_strand_id
1 'polypeptide(L)'
;MWEPCASLKMPVAIHIADPEAFFLPIDRFNERFEELNNHPDWSFHGKDFPSFREILEAFHRVVARHPGTQFVGLHFGCNAENLASVAEAMDRLPNLHAELGARIAELGRQPRTARKFFDKFQDRILFGTDAVPPPYGNSTPQQIFGDELYEIYYRFLETEDEYFDYAPAPVPPQGRWRICGLGLPDEILKKVYSENAVTLLGLPA
;
A
#
# COMPACT_ATOMS: atom_id res chain seq x y z
N MET A 1 24.02 -7.18 -1.40
CA MET A 1 22.95 -7.18 -0.35
C MET A 1 21.81 -8.13 -0.73
N TRP A 2 21.25 -8.08 -1.92
CA TRP A 2 20.04 -8.82 -2.31
C TRP A 2 20.27 -10.31 -2.59
N GLU A 3 21.41 -10.72 -3.14
CA GLU A 3 21.76 -12.11 -3.40
C GLU A 3 21.79 -13.00 -2.13
N PRO A 4 22.29 -12.55 -0.98
CA PRO A 4 22.16 -13.30 0.27
C PRO A 4 20.70 -13.56 0.66
N CYS A 5 19.80 -12.60 0.43
CA CYS A 5 18.37 -12.79 0.70
C CYS A 5 17.78 -13.91 -0.19
N ALA A 6 18.15 -13.94 -1.48
CA ALA A 6 17.76 -15.01 -2.38
C ALA A 6 18.26 -16.38 -1.88
N SER A 7 19.54 -16.47 -1.51
CA SER A 7 20.16 -17.72 -1.02
C SER A 7 19.51 -18.24 0.26
N LEU A 8 19.06 -17.33 1.12
CA LEU A 8 18.36 -17.64 2.39
C LEU A 8 16.84 -17.79 2.21
N LYS A 9 16.31 -17.62 0.99
CA LYS A 9 14.86 -17.56 0.71
C LYS A 9 14.14 -16.53 1.58
N MET A 10 14.80 -15.43 1.88
CA MET A 10 14.28 -14.36 2.71
C MET A 10 13.69 -13.26 1.81
N PRO A 11 12.39 -12.99 1.84
CA PRO A 11 11.81 -11.88 1.11
C PRO A 11 12.26 -10.54 1.69
N VAL A 12 12.26 -9.52 0.85
CA VAL A 12 12.70 -8.16 1.20
C VAL A 12 11.51 -7.21 1.09
N ALA A 13 11.03 -6.70 2.20
CA ALA A 13 10.02 -5.67 2.26
C ALA A 13 10.69 -4.28 2.18
N ILE A 14 10.21 -3.44 1.27
CA ILE A 14 10.77 -2.10 1.04
C ILE A 14 9.67 -1.07 1.07
N HIS A 15 9.79 -0.09 1.99
CA HIS A 15 9.12 1.19 1.90
C HIS A 15 9.89 2.06 0.89
N ILE A 16 9.27 2.39 -0.22
CA ILE A 16 9.94 3.00 -1.37
C ILE A 16 9.91 4.53 -1.23
N ALA A 17 8.73 5.08 -0.96
CA ALA A 17 8.46 6.50 -0.84
C ALA A 17 7.07 6.72 -0.23
N ASP A 18 6.72 7.99 0.01
CA ASP A 18 5.34 8.41 0.24
C ASP A 18 4.58 8.57 -1.08
N PRO A 19 3.23 8.71 -1.08
CA PRO A 19 2.43 8.90 -2.28
C PRO A 19 2.89 10.09 -3.13
N GLU A 20 2.58 10.08 -4.42
CA GLU A 20 2.99 11.14 -5.36
C GLU A 20 2.62 12.56 -4.89
N ALA A 21 1.49 12.71 -4.19
CA ALA A 21 1.04 13.99 -3.64
C ALA A 21 2.07 14.68 -2.72
N PHE A 22 2.96 13.90 -2.06
CA PHE A 22 4.03 14.44 -1.21
C PHE A 22 5.15 15.11 -2.01
N PHE A 23 5.24 14.85 -3.31
CA PHE A 23 6.21 15.44 -4.24
C PHE A 23 5.63 16.63 -5.02
N LEU A 24 4.33 16.90 -4.88
CA LEU A 24 3.62 17.97 -5.57
C LEU A 24 3.47 19.21 -4.67
N PRO A 25 3.19 20.41 -5.27
CA PRO A 25 2.89 21.62 -4.47
C PRO A 25 1.76 21.37 -3.48
N ILE A 26 1.88 21.96 -2.28
CA ILE A 26 0.79 21.94 -1.28
C ILE A 26 -0.18 23.06 -1.64
N ASP A 27 -1.08 22.80 -2.58
CA ASP A 27 -2.10 23.74 -3.04
C ASP A 27 -3.48 23.08 -3.14
N ARG A 28 -4.48 23.81 -3.63
CA ARG A 28 -5.88 23.33 -3.73
C ARG A 28 -6.07 22.10 -4.62
N PHE A 29 -5.10 21.73 -5.43
CA PHE A 29 -5.17 20.57 -6.33
C PHE A 29 -4.49 19.34 -5.72
N ASN A 30 -3.74 19.51 -4.62
CA ASN A 30 -3.10 18.40 -3.93
C ASN A 30 -4.15 17.63 -3.13
N GLU A 31 -4.35 16.36 -3.42
CA GLU A 31 -5.35 15.54 -2.73
C GLU A 31 -5.05 15.32 -1.24
N ARG A 32 -3.79 15.49 -0.83
CA ARG A 32 -3.31 15.41 0.55
C ARG A 32 -3.12 16.79 1.20
N PHE A 33 -3.81 17.81 0.69
CA PHE A 33 -3.63 19.19 1.13
C PHE A 33 -3.71 19.39 2.63
N GLU A 34 -4.73 18.84 3.31
CA GLU A 34 -4.90 19.03 4.76
C GLU A 34 -3.77 18.33 5.55
N GLU A 35 -3.45 17.12 5.18
CA GLU A 35 -2.38 16.33 5.79
C GLU A 35 -1.03 17.06 5.67
N LEU A 36 -0.66 17.44 4.46
CA LEU A 36 0.60 18.11 4.19
C LEU A 36 0.64 19.56 4.72
N ASN A 37 -0.50 20.24 4.82
CA ASN A 37 -0.57 21.54 5.43
C ASN A 37 -0.39 21.49 6.95
N ASN A 38 -0.82 20.39 7.58
CA ASN A 38 -0.59 20.13 9.01
C ASN A 38 0.83 19.61 9.27
N HIS A 39 1.45 18.96 8.29
CA HIS A 39 2.80 18.39 8.36
C HIS A 39 3.66 18.82 7.16
N PRO A 40 3.98 20.13 7.02
CA PRO A 40 4.70 20.63 5.84
C PRO A 40 6.14 20.09 5.70
N ASP A 41 6.70 19.60 6.80
CA ASP A 41 7.99 18.90 6.84
C ASP A 41 7.98 17.56 6.10
N TRP A 42 6.81 16.93 5.91
CA TRP A 42 6.65 15.67 5.17
C TRP A 42 6.71 15.86 3.64
N SER A 43 6.49 17.08 3.15
CA SER A 43 6.55 17.35 1.72
C SER A 43 7.98 17.30 1.19
N PHE A 44 8.14 16.66 0.03
CA PHE A 44 9.40 16.62 -0.74
C PHE A 44 9.44 17.69 -1.84
N HIS A 45 8.31 18.38 -2.11
CA HIS A 45 8.23 19.41 -3.14
C HIS A 45 9.23 20.55 -2.91
N GLY A 46 9.99 20.89 -3.95
CA GLY A 46 10.98 21.97 -3.89
C GLY A 46 12.22 21.69 -3.05
N LYS A 47 12.39 20.46 -2.56
CA LYS A 47 13.59 20.01 -1.85
C LYS A 47 14.52 19.24 -2.81
N ASP A 48 15.78 19.05 -2.41
CA ASP A 48 16.79 18.30 -3.18
C ASP A 48 16.60 16.78 -2.98
N PHE A 49 15.49 16.25 -3.51
CA PHE A 49 15.18 14.83 -3.56
C PHE A 49 14.95 14.39 -5.02
N PRO A 50 15.20 13.11 -5.35
CA PRO A 50 14.74 12.56 -6.62
C PRO A 50 13.22 12.70 -6.76
N SER A 51 12.74 12.84 -7.98
CA SER A 51 11.30 12.84 -8.24
C SER A 51 10.67 11.49 -7.87
N PHE A 52 9.38 11.49 -7.57
CA PHE A 52 8.61 10.27 -7.29
C PHE A 52 8.84 9.18 -8.36
N ARG A 53 8.81 9.57 -9.63
CA ARG A 53 9.06 8.67 -10.76
C ARG A 53 10.47 8.06 -10.74
N GLU A 54 11.49 8.85 -10.48
CA GLU A 54 12.87 8.36 -10.41
C GLU A 54 13.07 7.34 -9.30
N ILE A 55 12.40 7.54 -8.15
CA ILE A 55 12.42 6.62 -7.01
C ILE A 55 11.74 5.29 -7.40
N LEU A 56 10.54 5.32 -7.98
CA LEU A 56 9.84 4.12 -8.46
C LEU A 56 10.67 3.35 -9.50
N GLU A 57 11.24 4.05 -10.49
CA GLU A 57 12.09 3.44 -11.51
C GLU A 57 13.37 2.83 -10.90
N ALA A 58 13.94 3.46 -9.87
CA ALA A 58 15.10 2.91 -9.15
C ALA A 58 14.73 1.60 -8.44
N PHE A 59 13.60 1.57 -7.76
CA PHE A 59 13.08 0.35 -7.13
C PHE A 59 12.85 -0.77 -8.15
N HIS A 60 12.15 -0.49 -9.23
CA HIS A 60 11.88 -1.47 -10.28
C HIS A 60 13.17 -2.01 -10.92
N ARG A 61 14.21 -1.16 -11.10
CA ARG A 61 15.53 -1.61 -11.57
C ARG A 61 16.20 -2.56 -10.58
N VAL A 62 16.07 -2.33 -9.28
CA VAL A 62 16.61 -3.26 -8.25
C VAL A 62 15.90 -4.60 -8.33
N VAL A 63 14.57 -4.62 -8.35
CA VAL A 63 13.77 -5.85 -8.45
C VAL A 63 14.14 -6.65 -9.71
N ALA A 64 14.24 -5.98 -10.86
CA ALA A 64 14.59 -6.61 -12.14
C ALA A 64 16.01 -7.22 -12.16
N ARG A 65 16.97 -6.59 -11.47
CA ARG A 65 18.36 -7.06 -11.41
C ARG A 65 18.55 -8.26 -10.48
N HIS A 66 17.60 -8.54 -9.60
CA HIS A 66 17.71 -9.59 -8.60
C HIS A 66 16.51 -10.55 -8.67
N PRO A 67 16.31 -11.27 -9.80
CA PRO A 67 15.13 -12.10 -10.02
C PRO A 67 15.02 -13.30 -9.05
N GLY A 68 16.11 -13.68 -8.40
CA GLY A 68 16.11 -14.72 -7.36
C GLY A 68 15.64 -14.24 -5.99
N THR A 69 15.53 -12.94 -5.75
CA THR A 69 15.06 -12.35 -4.50
C THR A 69 13.58 -11.96 -4.65
N GLN A 70 12.75 -12.34 -3.67
CA GLN A 70 11.35 -11.90 -3.61
C GLN A 70 11.30 -10.52 -2.95
N PHE A 71 10.62 -9.57 -3.58
CA PHE A 71 10.44 -8.21 -3.07
C PHE A 71 8.98 -7.95 -2.74
N VAL A 72 8.75 -7.26 -1.64
CA VAL A 72 7.45 -6.73 -1.24
C VAL A 72 7.52 -5.21 -1.28
N GLY A 73 6.80 -4.61 -2.22
CA GLY A 73 6.59 -3.16 -2.25
C GLY A 73 5.52 -2.82 -1.22
N LEU A 74 5.93 -2.27 -0.07
CA LEU A 74 5.01 -1.83 0.97
C LEU A 74 4.10 -0.73 0.42
N HIS A 75 2.89 -0.63 0.97
CA HIS A 75 1.91 0.38 0.58
C HIS A 75 1.56 0.35 -0.92
N PHE A 76 1.38 -0.84 -1.49
CA PHE A 76 1.18 -1.02 -2.94
C PHE A 76 2.31 -0.42 -3.79
N GLY A 77 3.55 -0.58 -3.31
CA GLY A 77 4.71 0.01 -3.96
C GLY A 77 4.67 1.55 -3.94
N CYS A 78 3.97 2.13 -2.94
CA CYS A 78 3.72 3.56 -2.77
C CYS A 78 3.04 4.25 -3.96
N ASN A 79 2.28 3.52 -4.80
CA ASN A 79 1.62 4.03 -6.00
C ASN A 79 0.18 3.50 -6.14
N ALA A 80 -0.53 3.37 -5.02
CA ALA A 80 -1.89 2.82 -4.97
C ALA A 80 -2.91 3.67 -5.74
N GLU A 81 -2.66 4.95 -5.92
CA GLU A 81 -3.45 5.88 -6.72
C GLU A 81 -3.36 5.60 -8.23
N ASN A 82 -2.32 4.88 -8.69
CA ASN A 82 -2.11 4.54 -10.10
C ASN A 82 -1.94 3.03 -10.30
N LEU A 83 -3.03 2.28 -10.15
CA LEU A 83 -3.02 0.82 -10.29
C LEU A 83 -2.58 0.31 -11.66
N ALA A 84 -2.71 1.13 -12.71
CA ALA A 84 -2.21 0.76 -14.04
C ALA A 84 -0.68 0.65 -14.03
N SER A 85 0.01 1.61 -13.42
CA SER A 85 1.46 1.59 -13.25
C SER A 85 1.94 0.43 -12.38
N VAL A 86 1.25 0.16 -11.27
CA VAL A 86 1.57 -0.98 -10.39
C VAL A 86 1.37 -2.31 -11.13
N ALA A 87 0.28 -2.44 -11.88
CA ALA A 87 0.01 -3.63 -12.67
C ALA A 87 1.09 -3.88 -13.74
N GLU A 88 1.50 -2.84 -14.47
CA GLU A 88 2.59 -2.93 -15.44
C GLU A 88 3.91 -3.39 -14.79
N ALA A 89 4.23 -2.86 -13.62
CA ALA A 89 5.41 -3.27 -12.87
C ALA A 89 5.32 -4.74 -12.45
N MET A 90 4.19 -5.19 -11.90
CA MET A 90 4.00 -6.57 -11.46
C MET A 90 3.93 -7.56 -12.63
N ASP A 91 3.45 -7.15 -13.82
CA ASP A 91 3.49 -7.98 -15.03
C ASP A 91 4.94 -8.24 -15.50
N ARG A 92 5.81 -7.22 -15.43
CA ARG A 92 7.21 -7.32 -15.82
C ARG A 92 8.10 -8.00 -14.78
N LEU A 93 7.73 -7.92 -13.51
CA LEU A 93 8.54 -8.30 -12.37
C LEU A 93 7.83 -9.41 -11.58
N PRO A 94 8.02 -10.69 -11.95
CA PRO A 94 7.32 -11.82 -11.31
C PRO A 94 7.71 -12.02 -9.83
N ASN A 95 8.84 -11.46 -9.42
CA ASN A 95 9.33 -11.48 -8.05
C ASN A 95 8.94 -10.25 -7.22
N LEU A 96 7.97 -9.45 -7.71
CA LEU A 96 7.40 -8.30 -6.99
C LEU A 96 6.02 -8.66 -6.44
N HIS A 97 5.83 -8.41 -5.15
CA HIS A 97 4.58 -8.50 -4.41
C HIS A 97 4.14 -7.12 -3.95
N ALA A 98 2.84 -6.92 -3.77
CA ALA A 98 2.26 -5.71 -3.21
C ALA A 98 1.73 -5.97 -1.80
N GLU A 99 1.88 -5.01 -0.90
CA GLU A 99 1.34 -5.07 0.47
C GLU A 99 0.36 -3.92 0.68
N LEU A 100 -0.75 -4.19 1.39
CA LEU A 100 -1.96 -3.36 1.44
C LEU A 100 -1.88 -2.17 2.41
N GLY A 101 -0.98 -2.20 3.39
CA GLY A 101 -0.93 -1.27 4.54
C GLY A 101 -1.12 0.19 4.16
N ALA A 102 -2.00 0.87 4.89
CA ALA A 102 -2.34 2.28 4.75
C ALA A 102 -2.81 2.72 3.34
N ARG A 103 -3.32 1.81 2.49
CA ARG A 103 -3.70 2.15 1.09
C ARG A 103 -5.14 1.84 0.71
N ILE A 104 -5.98 1.41 1.65
CA ILE A 104 -7.41 1.22 1.36
C ILE A 104 -8.10 2.54 0.98
N ALA A 105 -7.59 3.67 1.46
CA ALA A 105 -8.11 4.99 1.13
C ALA A 105 -8.02 5.31 -0.37
N GLU A 106 -6.90 5.00 -1.02
CA GLU A 106 -6.72 5.19 -2.46
C GLU A 106 -7.43 4.11 -3.28
N LEU A 107 -7.30 2.86 -2.85
CA LEU A 107 -7.90 1.70 -3.53
C LEU A 107 -9.42 1.79 -3.56
N GLY A 108 -10.05 2.18 -2.46
CA GLY A 108 -11.50 2.26 -2.33
C GLY A 108 -12.14 3.42 -3.10
N ARG A 109 -11.35 4.40 -3.59
CA ARG A 109 -11.82 5.43 -4.54
C ARG A 109 -11.90 4.93 -5.98
N GLN A 110 -11.27 3.80 -6.28
CA GLN A 110 -11.26 3.17 -7.59
C GLN A 110 -11.66 1.68 -7.52
N PRO A 111 -12.80 1.33 -6.86
CA PRO A 111 -13.13 -0.04 -6.48
C PRO A 111 -13.20 -1.01 -7.66
N ARG A 112 -13.67 -0.56 -8.83
CA ARG A 112 -13.73 -1.41 -10.03
C ARG A 112 -12.35 -1.78 -10.57
N THR A 113 -11.40 -0.86 -10.54
CA THR A 113 -10.02 -1.10 -10.97
C THR A 113 -9.29 -1.93 -9.93
N ALA A 114 -9.47 -1.60 -8.64
CA ALA A 114 -8.91 -2.35 -7.53
C ALA A 114 -9.40 -3.81 -7.54
N ARG A 115 -10.71 -4.06 -7.71
CA ARG A 115 -11.24 -5.42 -7.82
C ARG A 115 -10.56 -6.22 -8.92
N LYS A 116 -10.44 -5.67 -10.14
CA LYS A 116 -9.76 -6.33 -11.27
C LYS A 116 -8.27 -6.57 -10.99
N PHE A 117 -7.63 -5.67 -10.26
CA PHE A 117 -6.25 -5.81 -9.85
C PHE A 117 -6.08 -6.98 -8.87
N PHE A 118 -6.95 -7.09 -7.86
CA PHE A 118 -6.96 -8.21 -6.93
C PHE A 118 -7.26 -9.55 -7.63
N ASP A 119 -8.21 -9.60 -8.54
CA ASP A 119 -8.49 -10.80 -9.35
C ASP A 119 -7.25 -11.26 -10.12
N LYS A 120 -6.54 -10.33 -10.76
CA LYS A 120 -5.36 -10.63 -11.59
C LYS A 120 -4.13 -11.03 -10.79
N PHE A 121 -3.87 -10.35 -9.67
CA PHE A 121 -2.66 -10.51 -8.89
C PHE A 121 -2.90 -11.19 -7.53
N GLN A 122 -3.99 -11.94 -7.40
CA GLN A 122 -4.45 -12.56 -6.16
C GLN A 122 -3.38 -13.36 -5.40
N ASP A 123 -2.39 -13.92 -6.10
CA ASP A 123 -1.31 -14.73 -5.53
C ASP A 123 -0.09 -13.90 -5.07
N ARG A 124 -0.15 -12.57 -5.22
CA ARG A 124 0.98 -11.67 -4.93
C ARG A 124 0.60 -10.41 -4.15
N ILE A 125 -0.58 -10.41 -3.52
CA ILE A 125 -1.03 -9.32 -2.65
C ILE A 125 -1.02 -9.83 -1.21
N LEU A 126 -0.42 -9.05 -0.31
CA LEU A 126 -0.29 -9.35 1.11
C LEU A 126 -1.17 -8.41 1.92
N PHE A 127 -1.83 -8.96 2.93
CA PHE A 127 -2.55 -8.17 3.92
C PHE A 127 -1.58 -7.46 4.85
N GLY A 128 -1.88 -6.22 5.17
CA GLY A 128 -1.22 -5.40 6.16
C GLY A 128 -2.07 -4.16 6.42
N THR A 129 -1.90 -3.52 7.56
CA THR A 129 -2.63 -2.32 7.96
C THR A 129 -1.72 -1.11 8.17
N ASP A 130 -0.43 -1.33 8.37
CA ASP A 130 0.52 -0.29 8.83
C ASP A 130 0.10 0.30 10.19
N ALA A 131 -0.58 -0.49 11.01
CA ALA A 131 -1.10 -0.05 12.29
C ALA A 131 0.02 0.25 13.29
N VAL A 132 -0.03 1.43 13.90
CA VAL A 132 0.94 1.88 14.90
C VAL A 132 0.40 1.63 16.30
N PRO A 133 1.08 0.81 17.13
CA PRO A 133 0.66 0.58 18.51
C PRO A 133 0.95 1.78 19.42
N PRO A 134 0.15 1.99 20.49
CA PRO A 134 0.45 3.00 21.49
C PRO A 134 1.76 2.67 22.25
N PRO A 135 2.41 3.68 22.89
CA PRO A 135 2.00 5.09 22.98
C PRO A 135 2.39 5.91 21.72
N TYR A 136 1.51 6.81 21.31
CA TYR A 136 1.70 7.63 20.08
C TYR A 136 2.56 8.89 20.31
N GLY A 137 3.03 9.16 21.53
CA GLY A 137 3.72 10.39 21.85
C GLY A 137 2.82 11.62 21.67
N ASN A 138 3.33 12.62 20.94
CA ASN A 138 2.61 13.88 20.67
C ASN A 138 1.90 13.89 19.30
N SER A 139 1.95 12.79 18.55
CA SER A 139 1.33 12.68 17.22
C SER A 139 0.31 11.55 17.17
N THR A 140 -0.77 11.76 16.43
CA THR A 140 -1.74 10.70 16.12
C THR A 140 -1.31 10.04 14.81
N PRO A 141 -1.04 8.72 14.79
CA PRO A 141 -0.69 8.03 13.56
C PRO A 141 -1.88 7.96 12.61
N GLN A 142 -1.62 7.84 11.31
CA GLN A 142 -2.66 7.65 10.29
C GLN A 142 -3.42 6.34 10.48
N GLN A 143 -2.72 5.28 10.89
CA GLN A 143 -3.25 3.95 11.12
C GLN A 143 -3.20 3.63 12.62
N ILE A 144 -4.26 4.01 13.34
CA ILE A 144 -4.38 3.77 14.78
C ILE A 144 -4.62 2.28 15.03
N PHE A 145 -3.74 1.63 15.79
CA PHE A 145 -3.90 0.23 16.15
C PHE A 145 -5.15 0.02 17.03
N GLY A 146 -6.02 -0.90 16.61
CA GLY A 146 -7.23 -1.28 17.34
C GLY A 146 -8.20 -2.06 16.46
N ASP A 147 -9.17 -2.71 17.08
CA ASP A 147 -10.15 -3.57 16.40
C ASP A 147 -10.93 -2.81 15.30
N GLU A 148 -11.28 -1.56 15.55
CA GLU A 148 -12.03 -0.72 14.62
C GLU A 148 -11.29 -0.52 13.28
N LEU A 149 -9.96 -0.41 13.30
CA LEU A 149 -9.16 -0.34 12.07
C LEU A 149 -9.27 -1.63 11.27
N TYR A 150 -9.16 -2.79 11.93
CA TYR A 150 -9.27 -4.09 11.27
C TYR A 150 -10.67 -4.33 10.70
N GLU A 151 -11.72 -3.96 11.40
CA GLU A 151 -13.10 -4.02 10.92
C GLU A 151 -13.31 -3.19 9.63
N ILE A 152 -12.67 -2.02 9.53
CA ILE A 152 -12.70 -1.20 8.32
C ILE A 152 -11.99 -1.91 7.16
N TYR A 153 -10.84 -2.55 7.40
CA TYR A 153 -10.12 -3.33 6.39
C TYR A 153 -10.93 -4.55 5.92
N TYR A 154 -11.57 -5.26 6.85
CA TYR A 154 -12.46 -6.39 6.50
C TYR A 154 -13.65 -5.89 5.68
N ARG A 155 -14.32 -4.83 6.11
CA ARG A 155 -15.39 -4.21 5.35
C ARG A 155 -14.96 -3.83 3.93
N PHE A 156 -13.78 -3.25 3.79
CA PHE A 156 -13.23 -2.88 2.48
C PHE A 156 -12.99 -4.10 1.57
N LEU A 157 -12.45 -5.19 2.09
CA LEU A 157 -12.13 -6.36 1.29
C LEU A 157 -13.34 -7.27 1.03
N GLU A 158 -14.21 -7.46 2.03
CA GLU A 158 -15.25 -8.49 2.05
C GLU A 158 -16.59 -8.01 1.52
N THR A 159 -16.89 -6.70 1.60
CA THR A 159 -18.22 -6.18 1.25
C THR A 159 -18.20 -5.34 -0.03
N GLU A 160 -19.40 -5.17 -0.61
CA GLU A 160 -19.64 -4.22 -1.71
C GLU A 160 -20.24 -2.90 -1.18
N ASP A 161 -20.06 -2.62 0.12
CA ASP A 161 -20.56 -1.40 0.73
C ASP A 161 -19.98 -0.16 0.05
N GLU A 162 -20.81 0.86 -0.07
CA GLU A 162 -20.41 2.12 -0.69
C GLU A 162 -20.33 3.26 0.32
N TYR A 163 -19.43 4.19 0.08
CA TYR A 163 -19.40 5.51 0.71
C TYR A 163 -19.22 5.48 2.24
N PHE A 164 -18.29 4.67 2.73
CA PHE A 164 -17.95 4.57 4.16
C PHE A 164 -16.58 5.16 4.49
N ASP A 165 -16.36 5.46 5.77
CA ASP A 165 -15.12 6.04 6.26
C ASP A 165 -14.00 4.99 6.29
N TYR A 166 -12.80 5.35 5.84
CA TYR A 166 -11.65 4.44 5.69
C TYR A 166 -10.73 4.39 6.91
N ALA A 167 -10.99 5.20 7.93
CA ALA A 167 -10.17 5.26 9.14
C ALA A 167 -11.05 5.53 10.36
N PRO A 168 -10.68 5.02 11.55
CA PRO A 168 -11.37 5.27 12.81
C PRO A 168 -10.96 6.62 13.41
N ALA A 169 -11.11 7.70 12.63
CA ALA A 169 -10.70 9.05 13.01
C ALA A 169 -11.81 10.07 12.75
N PRO A 170 -12.02 11.05 13.65
CA PRO A 170 -13.03 12.10 13.48
C PRO A 170 -12.85 12.93 12.21
N VAL A 171 -11.60 13.11 11.78
CA VAL A 171 -11.22 13.72 10.50
C VAL A 171 -10.41 12.68 9.73
N PRO A 172 -10.80 12.35 8.50
CA PRO A 172 -10.07 11.39 7.69
C PRO A 172 -8.60 11.81 7.52
N PRO A 173 -7.62 10.95 7.88
CA PRO A 173 -6.23 11.38 8.04
C PRO A 173 -5.52 11.72 6.72
N GLN A 174 -5.93 11.10 5.62
CA GLN A 174 -5.27 11.27 4.32
C GLN A 174 -5.98 12.27 3.41
N GLY A 175 -7.31 12.40 3.55
CA GLY A 175 -8.12 13.34 2.78
C GLY A 175 -9.61 13.10 3.01
N ARG A 176 -10.43 14.12 2.74
CA ARG A 176 -11.86 14.12 3.04
C ARG A 176 -12.70 13.41 1.99
N TRP A 177 -12.46 12.13 1.81
CA TRP A 177 -13.27 11.27 0.95
C TRP A 177 -13.73 10.02 1.68
N ARG A 178 -14.66 9.32 1.06
CA ARG A 178 -15.13 8.01 1.48
C ARG A 178 -14.77 6.97 0.43
N ILE A 179 -14.80 5.71 0.84
CA ILE A 179 -14.39 4.59 0.00
C ILE A 179 -15.55 3.62 -0.24
N CYS A 180 -15.36 2.74 -1.22
CA CYS A 180 -16.22 1.60 -1.51
C CYS A 180 -15.45 0.31 -1.27
N GLY A 181 -16.16 -0.72 -0.84
CA GLY A 181 -15.63 -2.06 -0.68
C GLY A 181 -15.41 -2.77 -2.01
N LEU A 182 -14.64 -3.86 -1.97
CA LEU A 182 -14.28 -4.66 -3.14
C LEU A 182 -15.16 -5.90 -3.32
N GLY A 183 -15.77 -6.44 -2.28
CA GLY A 183 -16.56 -7.66 -2.32
C GLY A 183 -15.76 -8.84 -2.87
N LEU A 184 -14.54 -9.04 -2.39
CA LEU A 184 -13.67 -10.13 -2.87
C LEU A 184 -14.27 -11.50 -2.50
N PRO A 185 -14.18 -12.50 -3.39
CA PRO A 185 -14.62 -13.85 -3.06
C PRO A 185 -13.66 -14.53 -2.08
N ASP A 186 -14.18 -15.50 -1.32
CA ASP A 186 -13.47 -16.20 -0.24
C ASP A 186 -12.12 -16.77 -0.66
N GLU A 187 -12.00 -17.26 -1.89
CA GLU A 187 -10.76 -17.82 -2.43
C GLU A 187 -9.66 -16.75 -2.58
N ILE A 188 -10.01 -15.51 -2.88
CA ILE A 188 -9.07 -14.40 -2.95
C ILE A 188 -8.78 -13.87 -1.54
N LEU A 189 -9.80 -13.78 -0.68
CA LEU A 189 -9.63 -13.34 0.70
C LEU A 189 -8.63 -14.22 1.46
N LYS A 190 -8.74 -15.56 1.36
CA LYS A 190 -7.79 -16.51 1.98
C LYS A 190 -6.36 -16.26 1.54
N LYS A 191 -6.14 -16.06 0.25
CA LYS A 191 -4.82 -15.75 -0.31
C LYS A 191 -4.26 -14.45 0.27
N VAL A 192 -5.05 -13.38 0.20
CA VAL A 192 -4.63 -12.05 0.67
C VAL A 192 -4.36 -12.04 2.17
N TYR A 193 -5.23 -12.65 2.97
CA TYR A 193 -5.10 -12.65 4.43
C TYR A 193 -3.93 -13.49 4.96
N SER A 194 -3.64 -14.64 4.34
CA SER A 194 -2.66 -15.55 4.92
C SER A 194 -1.86 -16.38 3.92
N GLU A 195 -2.49 -17.01 2.92
CA GLU A 195 -1.83 -18.03 2.10
C GLU A 195 -0.63 -17.48 1.32
N ASN A 196 -0.73 -16.24 0.81
CA ASN A 196 0.37 -15.59 0.12
C ASN A 196 1.56 -15.33 1.04
N ALA A 197 1.29 -14.87 2.28
CA ALA A 197 2.34 -14.67 3.28
C ALA A 197 2.99 -15.97 3.71
N VAL A 198 2.19 -17.02 3.96
CA VAL A 198 2.68 -18.37 4.27
C VAL A 198 3.59 -18.89 3.16
N THR A 199 3.17 -18.76 1.90
CA THR A 199 3.94 -19.18 0.73
C THR A 199 5.23 -18.38 0.59
N LEU A 200 5.15 -17.06 0.69
CA LEU A 200 6.30 -16.16 0.52
C LEU A 200 7.36 -16.35 1.61
N LEU A 201 6.93 -16.58 2.84
CA LEU A 201 7.81 -16.76 4.01
C LEU A 201 8.26 -18.21 4.20
N GLY A 202 7.73 -19.15 3.42
CA GLY A 202 8.02 -20.58 3.56
C GLY A 202 7.59 -21.16 4.91
N LEU A 203 6.50 -20.66 5.47
CA LEU A 203 5.93 -21.13 6.73
C LEU A 203 5.17 -22.46 6.54
N PRO A 204 5.08 -23.31 7.58
CA PRO A 204 4.19 -24.47 7.51
C PRO A 204 2.73 -24.02 7.39
N ALA A 205 1.96 -24.71 6.54
CA ALA A 205 0.55 -24.46 6.32
C ALA A 205 -0.29 -24.90 7.53
#